data_965b260d5a1234dd1c9d17cb46106e39
#
_entry.id   965b260d5a1234dd1c9d17cb46106e39
#
_cell.length_a   1.000
_cell.length_b   1.000
_cell.length_c   1.000
_cell.angle_alpha   90.00
_cell.angle_beta   90.00
_cell.angle_gamma   90.00
#
_symmetry.space_group_name_H-M   'P 1'
#
loop_
_entity.id
_entity.type
_entity.pdbx_description
1 polymer ?
#
loop_
_entity_poly.entity_id
_entity_poly.type
_entity_poly.pdbx_seq_one_letter_code
_entity_poly.pdbx_strand_id
1 'polypeptide(L)'
;MTSKADFTEEEWKTILEGPPSAGLVVILSDRGGSVRETFSMARAYTEARRQHGESELLDDVVAEKPEMDRARAGSPEELKQHNLDNVRQAIAVLKTKATEEEVDEYRRFVLGLAERVAEARKEGFLGLSGERVSDAERAAITEIEQALA
;
A
#
# COMPACT_ATOMS: atom_id res chain seq x y z
N MET A 1 0.27 23.62 1.26
CA MET A 1 0.32 22.42 0.40
C MET A 1 1.66 21.71 0.58
N THR A 2 1.62 20.45 0.99
CA THR A 2 2.83 19.68 1.27
C THR A 2 3.29 18.96 0.01
N SER A 3 4.61 18.90 -0.21
CA SER A 3 5.22 18.24 -1.36
C SER A 3 6.45 17.45 -0.93
N LYS A 4 7.01 16.69 -1.86
CA LYS A 4 8.26 15.95 -1.65
C LYS A 4 9.36 16.82 -1.03
N ALA A 5 9.46 18.08 -1.43
CA ALA A 5 10.51 19.00 -0.98
C ALA A 5 10.45 19.29 0.53
N ASP A 6 9.30 19.06 1.17
CA ASP A 6 9.12 19.30 2.60
C ASP A 6 9.71 18.18 3.48
N PHE A 7 10.08 17.05 2.88
CA PHE A 7 10.60 15.88 3.60
C PHE A 7 12.07 15.65 3.31
N THR A 8 12.77 15.03 4.26
CA THR A 8 14.13 14.54 4.03
C THR A 8 14.09 13.33 3.10
N GLU A 9 15.24 12.94 2.55
CA GLU A 9 15.33 11.76 1.69
C GLU A 9 14.88 10.49 2.42
N GLU A 10 15.25 10.34 3.69
CA GLU A 10 14.84 9.19 4.50
C GLU A 10 13.35 9.19 4.79
N GLU A 11 12.80 10.34 5.14
CA GLU A 11 11.36 10.50 5.36
C GLU A 11 10.58 10.18 4.08
N TRP A 12 11.04 10.70 2.95
CA TRP A 12 10.40 10.46 1.67
C TRP A 12 10.44 8.99 1.27
N LYS A 13 11.58 8.35 1.47
CA LYS A 13 11.70 6.90 1.25
C LYS A 13 10.69 6.12 2.09
N THR A 14 10.53 6.48 3.36
CA THR A 14 9.54 5.86 4.25
C THR A 14 8.12 6.02 3.70
N ILE A 15 7.79 7.21 3.21
CA ILE A 15 6.49 7.48 2.59
C ILE A 15 6.28 6.63 1.34
N LEU A 16 7.30 6.50 0.50
CA LEU A 16 7.23 5.70 -0.73
C LEU A 16 7.09 4.20 -0.45
N GLU A 17 7.60 3.72 0.66
CA GLU A 17 7.51 2.31 1.05
C GLU A 17 6.13 1.89 1.54
N GLY A 18 5.32 2.84 2.00
CA GLY A 18 4.01 2.54 2.59
C GLY A 18 3.06 1.76 1.69
N PRO A 19 2.72 2.29 0.50
CA PRO A 19 1.76 1.61 -0.37
C PRO A 19 2.16 0.20 -0.80
N PRO A 20 3.39 -0.04 -1.31
CA PRO A 20 3.77 -1.39 -1.68
C PRO A 20 3.87 -2.33 -0.46
N SER A 21 4.21 -1.81 0.71
CA SER A 21 4.20 -2.62 1.93
C SER A 21 2.80 -3.12 2.26
N ALA A 22 1.78 -2.28 2.13
CA ALA A 22 0.39 -2.69 2.31
C ALA A 22 0.00 -3.78 1.30
N GLY A 23 0.39 -3.63 0.04
CA GLY A 23 0.16 -4.65 -0.99
C GLY A 23 0.80 -5.99 -0.61
N LEU A 24 2.03 -5.96 -0.11
CA LEU A 24 2.72 -7.17 0.33
C LEU A 24 2.04 -7.83 1.54
N VAL A 25 1.49 -7.07 2.47
CA VAL A 25 0.72 -7.63 3.59
C VAL A 25 -0.43 -8.50 3.07
N VAL A 26 -1.14 -8.01 2.06
CA VAL A 26 -2.23 -8.77 1.44
C VAL A 26 -1.70 -10.03 0.74
N ILE A 27 -0.64 -9.90 -0.04
CA ILE A 27 -0.02 -11.02 -0.76
C ILE A 27 0.44 -12.11 0.22
N LEU A 28 1.05 -11.71 1.33
CA LEU A 28 1.57 -12.62 2.35
C LEU A 28 0.48 -13.24 3.24
N SER A 29 -0.70 -12.66 3.26
CA SER A 29 -1.80 -13.11 4.12
C SER A 29 -2.36 -14.46 3.70
N ASP A 30 -2.13 -14.84 2.46
CA ASP A 30 -2.61 -16.10 1.93
C ASP A 30 -1.50 -16.76 1.10
N ARG A 31 -1.56 -18.08 0.94
CA ARG A 31 -0.53 -18.83 0.24
C ARG A 31 -0.59 -18.60 -1.26
N GLY A 32 0.54 -18.31 -1.86
CA GLY A 32 0.69 -18.28 -3.29
C GLY A 32 0.51 -16.91 -3.94
N GLY A 33 1.22 -15.90 -3.44
CA GLY A 33 1.30 -14.61 -4.11
C GLY A 33 1.59 -14.78 -5.60
N SER A 34 0.78 -14.18 -6.45
CA SER A 34 0.85 -14.35 -7.88
C SER A 34 1.34 -13.10 -8.58
N VAL A 35 1.80 -13.31 -9.80
CA VAL A 35 2.20 -12.22 -10.70
C VAL A 35 1.06 -11.21 -10.89
N ARG A 36 -0.19 -11.66 -10.87
CA ARG A 36 -1.36 -10.79 -11.02
C ARG A 36 -1.51 -9.77 -9.91
N GLU A 37 -1.20 -10.15 -8.68
CA GLU A 37 -1.26 -9.25 -7.53
C GLU A 37 -0.23 -8.13 -7.67
N THR A 38 0.96 -8.44 -8.16
CA THR A 38 2.00 -7.46 -8.47
C THR A 38 1.56 -6.51 -9.58
N PHE A 39 0.94 -7.04 -10.64
CA PHE A 39 0.38 -6.20 -11.71
C PHE A 39 -0.74 -5.29 -11.21
N SER A 40 -1.53 -5.78 -10.28
CA SER A 40 -2.60 -4.99 -9.67
C SER A 40 -2.05 -3.77 -8.94
N MET A 41 -0.94 -3.92 -8.22
CA MET A 41 -0.26 -2.79 -7.60
C MET A 41 0.20 -1.77 -8.64
N ALA A 42 0.82 -2.24 -9.71
CA ALA A 42 1.27 -1.36 -10.80
C ALA A 42 0.12 -0.58 -11.43
N ARG A 43 -1.03 -1.24 -11.62
CA ARG A 43 -2.24 -0.59 -12.13
C ARG A 43 -2.78 0.49 -11.19
N ALA A 44 -2.73 0.24 -9.89
CA ALA A 44 -3.17 1.23 -8.91
C ALA A 44 -2.36 2.53 -9.03
N TYR A 45 -1.06 2.41 -9.18
CA TYR A 45 -0.19 3.57 -9.41
C TYR A 45 -0.50 4.26 -10.74
N THR A 46 -0.70 3.50 -11.81
CA THR A 46 -1.01 4.05 -13.12
C THR A 46 -2.32 4.83 -13.11
N GLU A 47 -3.34 4.30 -12.47
CA GLU A 47 -4.64 4.98 -12.37
C GLU A 47 -4.56 6.23 -11.49
N ALA A 48 -3.82 6.16 -10.39
CA ALA A 48 -3.60 7.32 -9.52
C ALA A 48 -2.89 8.44 -10.28
N ARG A 49 -1.93 8.11 -11.13
CA ARG A 49 -1.25 9.10 -11.99
C ARG A 49 -2.21 9.76 -12.97
N ARG A 50 -3.19 9.02 -13.48
CA ARG A 50 -4.21 9.57 -14.39
C ARG A 50 -5.18 10.49 -13.67
N GLN A 51 -5.44 10.25 -12.40
CA GLN A 51 -6.37 11.01 -11.57
C GLN A 51 -5.69 12.13 -10.79
N HIS A 52 -4.48 12.53 -11.18
CA HIS A 52 -3.71 13.55 -10.48
C HIS A 52 -4.49 14.84 -10.28
N GLY A 53 -4.11 15.62 -9.28
CA GLY A 53 -4.69 16.93 -9.00
C GLY A 53 -5.48 17.03 -7.71
N GLU A 54 -5.64 15.93 -6.94
CA GLU A 54 -6.27 15.99 -5.63
C GLU A 54 -5.33 16.64 -4.62
N SER A 55 -4.08 16.19 -4.57
CA SER A 55 -3.05 16.85 -3.77
C SER A 55 -1.68 16.69 -4.43
N GLU A 56 -0.84 17.71 -4.26
CA GLU A 56 0.54 17.66 -4.74
C GLU A 56 1.32 16.53 -4.08
N LEU A 57 1.07 16.30 -2.78
CA LEU A 57 1.71 15.22 -2.04
C LEU A 57 1.43 13.86 -2.68
N LEU A 58 0.18 13.54 -2.93
CA LEU A 58 -0.19 12.25 -3.52
C LEU A 58 0.34 12.15 -4.96
N ASP A 59 0.27 13.22 -5.73
CA ASP A 59 0.81 13.26 -7.08
C ASP A 59 2.31 12.95 -7.06
N ASP A 60 3.05 13.53 -6.13
CA ASP A 60 4.50 13.28 -5.98
C ASP A 60 4.79 11.81 -5.60
N VAL A 61 3.97 11.24 -4.71
CA VAL A 61 4.12 9.83 -4.30
C VAL A 61 3.95 8.89 -5.49
N VAL A 62 2.88 9.07 -6.27
CA VAL A 62 2.57 8.15 -7.36
C VAL A 62 3.43 8.39 -8.61
N ALA A 63 4.06 9.55 -8.72
CA ALA A 63 4.96 9.86 -9.84
C ALA A 63 6.26 9.08 -9.78
N GLU A 64 6.71 8.70 -8.59
CA GLU A 64 7.93 7.94 -8.40
C GLU A 64 7.66 6.44 -8.40
N LYS A 65 8.70 5.66 -8.66
CA LYS A 65 8.60 4.20 -8.52
C LYS A 65 8.35 3.84 -7.06
N PRO A 66 7.46 2.88 -6.80
CA PRO A 66 7.28 2.38 -5.44
C PRO A 66 8.60 1.89 -4.86
N GLU A 67 8.91 2.32 -3.65
CA GLU A 67 10.10 1.87 -2.96
C GLU A 67 9.80 0.55 -2.26
N MET A 68 10.43 -0.52 -2.73
CA MET A 68 10.25 -1.85 -2.14
C MET A 68 11.24 -2.07 -1.03
N ASP A 69 10.74 -2.38 0.14
CA ASP A 69 11.57 -2.77 1.26
C ASP A 69 12.09 -4.18 1.03
N ARG A 70 13.41 -4.32 0.98
CA ARG A 70 14.07 -5.60 0.75
C ARG A 70 14.50 -6.28 2.06
N ALA A 71 13.91 -5.89 3.16
CA ALA A 71 14.21 -6.49 4.45
C ALA A 71 13.96 -8.01 4.41
N ARG A 72 14.89 -8.75 4.97
CA ARG A 72 14.77 -10.19 5.10
C ARG A 72 14.22 -10.51 6.48
N ALA A 73 13.15 -11.26 6.50
CA ALA A 73 12.56 -11.75 7.74
C ALA A 73 12.74 -13.27 7.83
N GLY A 74 12.75 -13.79 9.03
CA GLY A 74 12.92 -15.24 9.26
C GLY A 74 11.69 -16.06 8.93
N SER A 75 10.51 -15.41 8.81
CA SER A 75 9.25 -16.08 8.50
C SER A 75 8.31 -15.16 7.75
N PRO A 76 7.30 -15.70 7.04
CA PRO A 76 6.27 -14.88 6.41
C PRO A 76 5.53 -13.98 7.40
N GLU A 77 5.31 -14.46 8.63
CA GLU A 77 4.63 -13.67 9.67
C GLU A 77 5.48 -12.47 10.10
N GLU A 78 6.78 -12.67 10.29
CA GLU A 78 7.70 -11.58 10.61
C GLU A 78 7.77 -10.56 9.49
N LEU A 79 7.79 -11.02 8.24
CA LEU A 79 7.80 -10.14 7.08
C LEU A 79 6.51 -9.32 6.99
N LYS A 80 5.37 -9.94 7.27
CA LYS A 80 4.08 -9.27 7.32
C LYS A 80 4.09 -8.15 8.38
N GLN A 81 4.55 -8.45 9.59
CA GLN A 81 4.62 -7.46 10.67
C GLN A 81 5.57 -6.31 10.30
N HIS A 82 6.70 -6.62 9.68
CA HIS A 82 7.64 -5.61 9.21
C HIS A 82 6.98 -4.65 8.21
N ASN A 83 6.21 -5.18 7.26
CA ASN A 83 5.52 -4.36 6.27
C ASN A 83 4.39 -3.53 6.89
N LEU A 84 3.68 -4.06 7.89
CA LEU A 84 2.71 -3.27 8.66
C LEU A 84 3.38 -2.13 9.40
N ASP A 85 4.56 -2.34 9.95
CA ASP A 85 5.33 -1.29 10.60
C ASP A 85 5.75 -0.22 9.60
N ASN A 86 6.09 -0.59 8.37
CA ASN A 86 6.40 0.37 7.31
C ASN A 86 5.21 1.29 7.03
N VAL A 87 4.00 0.74 7.00
CA VAL A 87 2.77 1.53 6.83
C VAL A 87 2.59 2.51 7.99
N ARG A 88 2.76 2.04 9.22
CA ARG A 88 2.65 2.89 10.42
C ARG A 88 3.66 4.03 10.40
N GLN A 89 4.90 3.72 10.03
CA GLN A 89 5.97 4.73 9.95
C GLN A 89 5.68 5.78 8.89
N ALA A 90 5.17 5.37 7.73
CA ALA A 90 4.80 6.30 6.66
C ALA A 90 3.75 7.30 7.17
N ILE A 91 2.72 6.82 7.86
CA ILE A 91 1.70 7.70 8.43
C ILE A 91 2.28 8.60 9.51
N ALA A 92 3.15 8.07 10.37
CA ALA A 92 3.78 8.87 11.43
C ALA A 92 4.61 10.02 10.83
N VAL A 93 5.37 9.76 9.79
CA VAL A 93 6.16 10.79 9.08
C VAL A 93 5.23 11.83 8.46
N LEU A 94 4.18 11.40 7.77
CA LEU A 94 3.23 12.32 7.13
C LEU A 94 2.58 13.26 8.15
N LYS A 95 2.16 12.73 9.28
CA LYS A 95 1.52 13.53 10.34
C LYS A 95 2.40 14.65 10.90
N THR A 96 3.70 14.58 10.71
CA THR A 96 4.60 15.64 11.18
C THR A 96 4.55 16.90 10.32
N LYS A 97 4.17 16.78 9.05
CA LYS A 97 4.26 17.89 8.09
C LYS A 97 3.03 18.07 7.19
N ALA A 98 2.31 17.00 6.91
CA ALA A 98 1.15 17.04 6.02
C ALA A 98 -0.13 17.45 6.76
N THR A 99 -1.10 17.98 6.01
CA THR A 99 -2.43 18.26 6.55
C THR A 99 -3.21 16.96 6.72
N GLU A 100 -4.26 16.99 7.54
CA GLU A 100 -5.12 15.82 7.70
C GLU A 100 -5.75 15.36 6.40
N GLU A 101 -6.15 16.29 5.55
CA GLU A 101 -6.70 15.98 4.23
C GLU A 101 -5.69 15.22 3.37
N GLU A 102 -4.44 15.67 3.35
CA GLU A 102 -3.36 15.02 2.61
C GLU A 102 -3.07 13.63 3.15
N VAL A 103 -3.07 13.46 4.47
CA VAL A 103 -2.90 12.16 5.10
C VAL A 103 -4.05 11.23 4.74
N ASP A 104 -5.28 11.73 4.75
CA ASP A 104 -6.46 10.94 4.40
C ASP A 104 -6.45 10.50 2.93
N GLU A 105 -5.99 11.34 2.02
CA GLU A 105 -5.82 10.98 0.61
C GLU A 105 -4.79 9.87 0.44
N TYR A 106 -3.68 9.96 1.17
CA TYR A 106 -2.67 8.92 1.19
C TYR A 106 -3.24 7.60 1.75
N ARG A 107 -3.99 7.67 2.86
CA ARG A 107 -4.66 6.51 3.44
C ARG A 107 -5.59 5.83 2.44
N ARG A 108 -6.40 6.62 1.75
CA ARG A 108 -7.33 6.10 0.73
C ARG A 108 -6.60 5.43 -0.42
N PHE A 109 -5.49 6.00 -0.84
CA PHE A 109 -4.67 5.38 -1.89
C PHE A 109 -4.09 4.04 -1.43
N VAL A 110 -3.50 4.00 -0.24
CA VAL A 110 -2.91 2.77 0.32
C VAL A 110 -3.97 1.68 0.49
N LEU A 111 -5.11 2.03 1.07
CA LEU A 111 -6.19 1.08 1.28
C LEU A 111 -6.78 0.58 -0.05
N GLY A 112 -6.99 1.49 -0.99
CA GLY A 112 -7.47 1.15 -2.32
C GLY A 112 -6.53 0.21 -3.07
N LEU A 113 -5.22 0.41 -2.94
CA LEU A 113 -4.22 -0.47 -3.50
C LEU A 113 -4.31 -1.88 -2.87
N ALA A 114 -4.41 -1.94 -1.55
CA ALA A 114 -4.54 -3.22 -0.84
C ALA A 114 -5.80 -3.98 -1.26
N GLU A 115 -6.92 -3.28 -1.39
CA GLU A 115 -8.19 -3.87 -1.85
C GLU A 115 -8.07 -4.41 -3.28
N ARG A 116 -7.39 -3.71 -4.17
CA ARG A 116 -7.16 -4.16 -5.54
C ARG A 116 -6.31 -5.41 -5.60
N VAL A 117 -5.29 -5.50 -4.74
CA VAL A 117 -4.45 -6.70 -4.65
C VAL A 117 -5.30 -7.90 -4.24
N ALA A 118 -6.18 -7.72 -3.24
CA ALA A 118 -7.08 -8.76 -2.79
C ALA A 118 -8.06 -9.20 -3.90
N GLU A 119 -8.61 -8.24 -4.64
CA GLU A 119 -9.52 -8.53 -5.76
C GLU A 119 -8.84 -9.23 -6.93
N ALA A 120 -7.60 -8.87 -7.24
CA ALA A 120 -6.83 -9.48 -8.32
C ALA A 120 -6.64 -10.97 -8.09
N ARG A 121 -6.49 -11.38 -6.84
CA ARG A 121 -6.39 -12.77 -6.47
C ARG A 121 -7.68 -13.54 -6.77
N LYS A 122 -8.83 -12.93 -6.46
CA LYS A 122 -10.14 -13.49 -6.76
C LYS A 122 -10.31 -13.75 -8.27
N GLU A 123 -9.90 -12.81 -9.10
CA GLU A 123 -9.96 -12.93 -10.55
C GLU A 123 -9.00 -13.98 -11.10
N GLY A 124 -7.91 -14.27 -10.39
CA GLY A 124 -6.90 -15.25 -10.77
C GLY A 124 -7.36 -16.70 -10.72
N PHE A 125 -8.48 -16.99 -10.09
CA PHE A 125 -9.00 -18.35 -9.93
C PHE A 125 -9.98 -18.74 -11.04
N LEU A 126 -9.52 -18.66 -12.31
CA LEU A 126 -10.17 -19.26 -13.49
C LEU A 126 -11.71 -19.15 -13.59
N GLY A 127 -12.26 -18.00 -13.30
CA GLY A 127 -13.70 -17.79 -13.44
C GLY A 127 -14.58 -18.64 -12.51
N LEU A 128 -14.00 -19.37 -11.59
CA LEU A 128 -14.72 -19.96 -10.45
C LEU A 128 -15.08 -18.89 -9.44
N SER A 129 -15.24 -17.72 -9.95
CA SER A 129 -15.49 -16.51 -9.22
C SER A 129 -16.90 -16.48 -8.68
N GLY A 130 -17.08 -16.81 -7.57
CA GLY A 130 -18.14 -16.52 -6.63
C GLY A 130 -17.49 -16.40 -5.28
N GLU A 131 -16.19 -16.65 -5.23
CA GLU A 131 -15.46 -16.53 -3.99
C GLU A 131 -15.20 -15.07 -3.68
N ARG A 132 -15.74 -14.64 -2.58
CA ARG A 132 -15.45 -13.37 -1.95
C ARG A 132 -13.99 -13.35 -1.53
N VAL A 133 -13.45 -12.12 -1.32
CA VAL A 133 -12.18 -11.92 -0.63
C VAL A 133 -12.11 -12.88 0.57
N SER A 134 -11.03 -13.64 0.69
CA SER A 134 -10.89 -14.64 1.76
C SER A 134 -10.87 -13.98 3.14
N ASP A 135 -11.16 -14.77 4.17
CA ASP A 135 -11.10 -14.27 5.54
C ASP A 135 -9.69 -13.78 5.91
N ALA A 136 -8.65 -14.44 5.41
CA ALA A 136 -7.26 -14.03 5.64
C ALA A 136 -6.98 -12.67 4.98
N GLU A 137 -7.48 -12.45 3.78
CA GLU A 137 -7.32 -11.16 3.09
C GLU A 137 -8.10 -10.05 3.77
N ARG A 138 -9.31 -10.33 4.27
CA ARG A 138 -10.08 -9.36 5.05
C ARG A 138 -9.38 -8.99 6.35
N ALA A 139 -8.80 -9.97 7.03
CA ALA A 139 -8.02 -9.73 8.24
C ALA A 139 -6.82 -8.85 7.92
N ALA A 140 -6.15 -9.10 6.79
CA ALA A 140 -5.02 -8.28 6.35
C ALA A 140 -5.43 -6.84 6.07
N ILE A 141 -6.55 -6.63 5.39
CA ILE A 141 -7.09 -5.28 5.12
C ILE A 141 -7.42 -4.57 6.42
N THR A 142 -8.03 -5.26 7.39
CA THR A 142 -8.32 -4.70 8.70
C THR A 142 -7.04 -4.29 9.44
N GLU A 143 -6.00 -5.11 9.38
CA GLU A 143 -4.69 -4.79 9.97
C GLU A 143 -4.06 -3.56 9.29
N ILE A 144 -4.21 -3.44 7.98
CA ILE A 144 -3.75 -2.26 7.23
C ILE A 144 -4.54 -1.02 7.64
N GLU A 145 -5.85 -1.11 7.77
CA GLU A 145 -6.68 0.00 8.25
C GLU A 145 -6.21 0.48 9.62
N GLN A 146 -5.93 -0.44 10.52
CA GLN A 146 -5.41 -0.11 11.86
C GLN A 146 -4.03 0.55 11.79
N ALA A 147 -3.17 0.08 10.90
CA ALA A 147 -1.85 0.67 10.70
C ALA A 147 -1.92 2.09 10.12
N LEU A 148 -2.95 2.36 9.34
CA LEU A 148 -3.17 3.69 8.73
C LEU A 148 -3.84 4.69 9.68
N ALA A 149 -4.36 4.24 10.80
CA ALA A 149 -5.10 5.08 11.76
C ALA A 149 -4.26 6.21 12.39
#